data_798ab60cec2f44990abdcb6e8fd77415
#
_entry.id   798ab60cec2f44990abdcb6e8fd77415
#
_cell.length_a   1.000
_cell.length_b   1.000
_cell.length_c   1.000
_cell.angle_alpha   90.00
_cell.angle_beta   90.00
_cell.angle_gamma   90.00
#
_symmetry.space_group_name_H-M   'P 1'
#
loop_
_entity.id
_entity.type
_entity.pdbx_description
1 polymer ?
#
loop_
_entity_poly.entity_id
_entity_poly.type
_entity_poly.pdbx_seq_one_letter_code
_entity_poly.pdbx_strand_id
1 'polypeptide(L)'
;MLSRHRLLAFGLLLSPVTWAAPQHALTVYGEPPKYVPDFQHLAYANPDAPKGGSLRRSSLESGPFDHLVPYVDKGTGVADIDGWLYAPLAYRSKDEPYSVYGLVAQRMELDADRRWLRFYLNPKARFDDGSPITAEDVRYTYELFTTQGSLKYRQQFRDVAEVVVESPTQVRFVFRNNESRTLPLDLATLPVLPEHWWRTRDFADGGGFEIPPGSGPYRVSAVDAGRSVTFERVKDWWGQDLPITRGLYNFDRLSVEFFADTDVSRQVLKAGGFDYNREFSATSYTIGYAGAALDQGRLLREHLAPGAAQGTQGFVFNLQKPVFQDRRVRQAIAMLWDFEWSNRQMMRSLYLRQRSFFSHSALSATELPDAEELRLLEPWRGKIPDEVFTQVFQAPRTDGSGNVRAQQLQALKLLEAAGWTPRGDQLVNAAGEPLRFTFLNGQKGFERLLLPFKRNLAQIGIGFDIRQVDTAQYTNRVRSRDYDMIVAGYPVSQAPGREMFNYFGSDGADDPGSNNYMVLRDPAVDALLEGVVQADSRASLLRHAHALDRVLQWGYYWIPNYYPPGISTVWWNRFGRPAVAPLYDAGLDTWWEISPTALTAAQMQQQQKEYAHVGL
;
A
#
# COMPACT_ATOMS: atom_id res chain seq x y z
N MET A 1 21.81 -57.27 60.19
CA MET A 1 21.74 -55.85 59.91
C MET A 1 21.87 -55.66 58.39
N LEU A 2 20.76 -55.48 57.70
CA LEU A 2 20.69 -55.40 56.24
C LEU A 2 20.61 -53.92 55.83
N SER A 3 21.62 -53.42 55.12
CA SER A 3 21.66 -52.11 54.55
C SER A 3 20.93 -52.09 53.18
N ARG A 4 19.86 -51.29 53.10
CA ARG A 4 19.11 -51.04 51.83
C ARG A 4 19.73 -49.87 51.11
N HIS A 5 20.39 -50.07 49.95
CA HIS A 5 20.78 -49.04 49.01
C HIS A 5 19.55 -48.67 48.15
N ARG A 6 19.12 -47.42 48.22
CA ARG A 6 18.14 -46.82 47.30
C ARG A 6 18.90 -46.27 46.09
N LEU A 7 18.70 -46.89 44.91
CA LEU A 7 19.05 -46.30 43.63
C LEU A 7 18.03 -45.20 43.27
N LEU A 8 18.48 -43.98 43.17
CA LEU A 8 17.73 -42.86 42.57
C LEU A 8 17.96 -42.94 41.04
N ALA A 9 16.92 -43.34 40.31
CA ALA A 9 16.90 -43.20 38.84
C ALA A 9 16.57 -41.74 38.48
N PHE A 10 17.55 -41.04 37.90
CA PHE A 10 17.36 -39.74 37.29
C PHE A 10 16.74 -39.95 35.88
N GLY A 11 15.43 -39.81 35.78
CA GLY A 11 14.73 -39.78 34.52
C GLY A 11 15.03 -38.43 33.81
N LEU A 12 15.81 -38.48 32.73
CA LEU A 12 15.90 -37.39 31.78
C LEU A 12 14.52 -37.25 31.09
N LEU A 13 13.77 -36.25 31.49
CA LEU A 13 12.60 -35.76 30.75
C LEU A 13 13.12 -35.07 29.49
N LEU A 14 13.24 -35.81 28.39
CA LEU A 14 13.32 -35.28 27.03
C LEU A 14 11.96 -34.64 26.75
N SER A 15 11.84 -33.32 26.91
CA SER A 15 10.71 -32.57 26.38
C SER A 15 10.64 -32.81 24.87
N PRO A 16 9.52 -33.28 24.32
CA PRO A 16 9.41 -33.39 22.87
C PRO A 16 9.52 -31.98 22.30
N VAL A 17 10.49 -31.77 21.40
CA VAL A 17 10.53 -30.61 20.53
C VAL A 17 9.29 -30.73 19.65
N THR A 18 8.22 -30.03 19.99
CA THR A 18 7.03 -29.94 19.16
C THR A 18 7.38 -29.04 17.97
N TRP A 19 7.79 -29.66 16.87
CA TRP A 19 7.87 -29.00 15.58
C TRP A 19 6.47 -28.53 15.22
N ALA A 20 6.33 -27.27 14.81
CA ALA A 20 5.05 -26.78 14.31
C ALA A 20 4.71 -27.59 13.05
N ALA A 21 3.58 -28.29 13.06
CA ALA A 21 3.18 -29.09 11.89
C ALA A 21 2.92 -28.18 10.67
N PRO A 22 3.22 -28.64 9.43
CA PRO A 22 2.94 -27.87 8.23
C PRO A 22 1.45 -27.47 8.12
N GLN A 23 1.20 -26.18 7.98
CA GLN A 23 -0.14 -25.59 7.96
C GLN A 23 -0.56 -25.19 6.54
N HIS A 24 -1.88 -25.16 6.27
CA HIS A 24 -2.47 -24.67 5.01
C HIS A 24 -2.41 -23.13 4.90
N ALA A 25 -2.23 -22.43 6.01
CA ALA A 25 -2.16 -20.99 6.11
C ALA A 25 -0.99 -20.57 7.01
N LEU A 26 -0.49 -19.37 6.80
CA LEU A 26 0.52 -18.73 7.63
C LEU A 26 -0.04 -17.42 8.17
N THR A 27 0.00 -17.25 9.50
CA THR A 27 -0.31 -16.00 10.20
C THR A 27 0.92 -15.56 10.99
N VAL A 28 1.09 -14.26 11.19
CA VAL A 28 2.33 -13.75 11.80
C VAL A 28 2.14 -13.09 13.17
N TYR A 29 0.89 -12.82 13.56
CA TYR A 29 0.57 -12.16 14.84
C TYR A 29 -0.15 -13.06 15.85
N GLY A 30 -0.08 -14.39 15.66
CA GLY A 30 -0.65 -15.36 16.59
C GLY A 30 -2.18 -15.51 16.53
N GLU A 31 -2.85 -14.77 15.66
CA GLU A 31 -4.29 -14.94 15.43
C GLU A 31 -4.52 -16.18 14.55
N PRO A 32 -5.59 -16.96 14.78
CA PRO A 32 -5.92 -18.05 13.88
C PRO A 32 -6.33 -17.52 12.51
N PRO A 33 -6.03 -18.23 11.41
CA PRO A 33 -6.48 -17.84 10.10
C PRO A 33 -8.01 -17.88 10.03
N LYS A 34 -8.60 -16.93 9.31
CA LYS A 34 -10.05 -16.83 9.11
C LYS A 34 -10.63 -18.07 8.43
N TYR A 35 -9.91 -18.61 7.45
CA TYR A 35 -10.32 -19.80 6.72
C TYR A 35 -9.63 -21.02 7.31
N VAL A 36 -10.43 -21.93 7.89
CA VAL A 36 -9.97 -23.20 8.48
C VAL A 36 -9.57 -24.22 7.39
N PRO A 37 -8.81 -25.29 7.72
CA PRO A 37 -8.23 -26.18 6.70
C PRO A 37 -9.19 -26.79 5.67
N ASP A 38 -10.46 -26.93 6.00
CA ASP A 38 -11.50 -27.53 5.17
C ASP A 38 -12.47 -26.53 4.53
N PHE A 39 -12.11 -25.23 4.53
CA PHE A 39 -12.94 -24.23 3.84
C PHE A 39 -13.10 -24.55 2.35
N GLN A 40 -14.24 -24.19 1.78
CA GLN A 40 -14.60 -24.56 0.41
C GLN A 40 -14.32 -23.46 -0.62
N HIS A 41 -14.42 -22.20 -0.21
CA HIS A 41 -14.12 -21.01 -1.00
C HIS A 41 -13.95 -19.80 -0.08
N LEU A 42 -13.42 -18.72 -0.63
CA LEU A 42 -13.32 -17.42 0.08
C LEU A 42 -14.73 -16.81 0.26
N ALA A 43 -14.96 -16.15 1.38
CA ALA A 43 -16.26 -15.54 1.70
C ALA A 43 -16.70 -14.49 0.66
N TYR A 44 -15.72 -13.84 0.02
CA TYR A 44 -15.94 -12.83 -1.01
C TYR A 44 -15.88 -13.40 -2.44
N ALA A 45 -15.94 -14.71 -2.63
CA ALA A 45 -16.00 -15.37 -3.93
C ALA A 45 -17.33 -16.10 -4.11
N ASN A 46 -17.89 -16.06 -5.31
CA ASN A 46 -19.03 -16.90 -5.69
C ASN A 46 -18.50 -18.17 -6.36
N PRO A 47 -18.58 -19.35 -5.70
CA PRO A 47 -18.07 -20.61 -6.29
C PRO A 47 -18.80 -21.01 -7.58
N ASP A 48 -20.03 -20.52 -7.78
CA ASP A 48 -20.86 -20.80 -8.94
C ASP A 48 -20.84 -19.67 -9.99
N ALA A 49 -19.88 -18.73 -9.87
CA ALA A 49 -19.71 -17.65 -10.84
C ALA A 49 -19.47 -18.22 -12.24
N PRO A 50 -20.23 -17.80 -13.27
CA PRO A 50 -20.05 -18.30 -14.62
C PRO A 50 -18.67 -17.92 -15.14
N LYS A 51 -18.01 -18.87 -15.82
CA LYS A 51 -16.75 -18.63 -16.53
C LYS A 51 -17.05 -18.21 -17.95
N GLY A 52 -16.28 -17.24 -18.44
CA GLY A 52 -16.41 -16.74 -19.82
C GLY A 52 -16.36 -15.23 -19.92
N GLY A 53 -16.48 -14.73 -21.15
CA GLY A 53 -16.52 -13.30 -21.42
C GLY A 53 -15.19 -12.59 -21.27
N SER A 54 -15.24 -11.26 -21.17
CA SER A 54 -14.05 -10.41 -21.18
C SER A 54 -14.17 -9.21 -20.25
N LEU A 55 -13.04 -8.79 -19.71
CA LEU A 55 -12.88 -7.50 -19.01
C LEU A 55 -11.73 -6.74 -19.65
N ARG A 56 -11.97 -5.52 -20.11
CA ARG A 56 -10.97 -4.57 -20.57
C ARG A 56 -10.85 -3.43 -19.56
N ARG A 57 -9.68 -3.12 -19.11
CA ARG A 57 -9.46 -2.03 -18.16
C ARG A 57 -8.30 -1.13 -18.56
N SER A 58 -8.28 0.09 -18.07
CA SER A 58 -7.08 0.92 -18.16
C SER A 58 -6.00 0.41 -17.19
N SER A 59 -4.74 0.59 -17.58
CA SER A 59 -3.61 0.47 -16.65
C SER A 59 -3.77 1.46 -15.49
N LEU A 60 -3.21 1.11 -14.34
CA LEU A 60 -3.05 2.03 -13.19
C LEU A 60 -1.86 2.96 -13.38
N GLU A 61 -0.96 2.62 -14.29
CA GLU A 61 0.24 3.38 -14.61
C GLU A 61 -0.06 4.35 -15.77
N SER A 62 0.58 5.50 -15.72
CA SER A 62 0.49 6.50 -16.79
C SER A 62 1.59 6.29 -17.82
N GLY A 63 1.22 6.25 -19.09
CA GLY A 63 2.17 6.12 -20.18
C GLY A 63 2.35 4.69 -20.70
N PRO A 64 3.20 4.51 -21.71
CA PRO A 64 3.47 3.22 -22.33
C PRO A 64 4.34 2.33 -21.43
N PHE A 65 4.26 1.02 -21.62
CA PHE A 65 5.17 0.06 -21.02
C PHE A 65 6.29 -0.33 -21.99
N ASP A 66 7.48 -0.68 -21.45
CA ASP A 66 8.69 -0.99 -22.21
C ASP A 66 8.98 -2.49 -22.26
N HIS A 67 8.49 -3.24 -21.28
CA HIS A 67 8.69 -4.67 -21.11
C HIS A 67 7.54 -5.28 -20.31
N LEU A 68 7.47 -6.61 -20.23
CA LEU A 68 6.37 -7.29 -19.55
C LEU A 68 6.58 -7.39 -18.02
N VAL A 69 7.80 -7.60 -17.56
CA VAL A 69 8.10 -7.99 -16.16
C VAL A 69 8.20 -6.80 -15.23
N PRO A 70 7.36 -6.68 -14.18
CA PRO A 70 7.29 -5.49 -13.32
C PRO A 70 8.27 -5.51 -12.12
N TYR A 71 9.27 -6.42 -12.13
CA TYR A 71 10.09 -6.70 -10.94
C TYR A 71 11.47 -6.02 -10.96
N VAL A 72 11.74 -5.17 -11.94
CA VAL A 72 13.03 -4.50 -12.16
C VAL A 72 12.91 -2.98 -12.05
N ASP A 73 14.04 -2.28 -11.85
CA ASP A 73 14.06 -0.82 -11.70
C ASP A 73 14.18 -0.09 -13.06
N LYS A 74 14.51 -0.79 -14.14
CA LYS A 74 14.67 -0.23 -15.47
C LYS A 74 13.36 -0.26 -16.24
N GLY A 75 12.98 0.86 -16.87
CA GLY A 75 11.77 0.96 -17.69
C GLY A 75 10.47 0.90 -16.91
N THR A 76 9.40 0.54 -17.61
CA THR A 76 8.04 0.38 -17.09
C THR A 76 7.51 -1.00 -17.47
N GLY A 77 7.33 -1.86 -16.49
CA GLY A 77 6.76 -3.20 -16.66
C GLY A 77 5.23 -3.20 -16.56
N VAL A 78 4.62 -4.32 -16.87
CA VAL A 78 3.17 -4.55 -16.76
C VAL A 78 2.83 -5.12 -15.38
N ALA A 79 2.32 -4.29 -14.48
CA ALA A 79 2.03 -4.68 -13.09
C ALA A 79 1.06 -5.87 -12.99
N ASP A 80 0.15 -6.01 -13.95
CA ASP A 80 -0.87 -7.06 -13.99
C ASP A 80 -0.32 -8.48 -14.20
N ILE A 81 0.93 -8.60 -14.60
CA ILE A 81 1.63 -9.89 -14.68
C ILE A 81 1.72 -10.55 -13.29
N ASP A 82 1.87 -9.75 -12.25
CA ASP A 82 1.87 -10.24 -10.88
C ASP A 82 0.48 -10.80 -10.50
N GLY A 83 0.44 -12.05 -10.11
CA GLY A 83 -0.79 -12.76 -9.72
C GLY A 83 -1.68 -13.27 -10.89
N TRP A 84 -1.51 -12.77 -12.12
CA TRP A 84 -2.23 -13.31 -13.27
C TRP A 84 -1.39 -14.30 -14.07
N LEU A 85 -0.18 -13.91 -14.43
CA LEU A 85 0.75 -14.78 -15.16
C LEU A 85 1.52 -15.71 -14.21
N TYR A 86 1.97 -15.20 -13.07
CA TYR A 86 2.74 -15.97 -12.10
C TYR A 86 1.95 -16.18 -10.81
N ALA A 87 1.76 -17.45 -10.45
CA ALA A 87 1.16 -17.80 -9.17
C ALA A 87 2.20 -17.63 -8.03
N PRO A 88 1.85 -16.98 -6.92
CA PRO A 88 2.71 -16.89 -5.75
C PRO A 88 2.77 -18.21 -4.97
N LEU A 89 3.75 -18.36 -4.09
CA LEU A 89 3.84 -19.51 -3.18
C LEU A 89 2.56 -19.64 -2.35
N ALA A 90 2.03 -18.54 -1.84
CA ALA A 90 0.75 -18.50 -1.13
C ALA A 90 -0.05 -17.24 -1.51
N TYR A 91 -1.36 -17.34 -1.47
CA TYR A 91 -2.30 -16.27 -1.81
C TYR A 91 -2.62 -15.42 -0.59
N ARG A 92 -2.49 -14.09 -0.71
CA ARG A 92 -2.92 -13.15 0.33
C ARG A 92 -4.42 -12.92 0.22
N SER A 93 -5.15 -13.21 1.28
CA SER A 93 -6.59 -12.95 1.31
C SER A 93 -6.88 -11.45 1.24
N LYS A 94 -7.96 -11.08 0.53
CA LYS A 94 -8.40 -9.68 0.37
C LYS A 94 -9.36 -9.21 1.47
N ASP A 95 -9.60 -10.05 2.47
CA ASP A 95 -10.42 -9.75 3.64
C ASP A 95 -9.71 -10.04 4.97
N GLU A 96 -8.40 -10.38 4.89
CA GLU A 96 -7.56 -10.72 6.03
C GLU A 96 -6.10 -10.32 5.77
N PRO A 97 -5.61 -9.20 6.32
CA PRO A 97 -4.34 -8.61 5.91
C PRO A 97 -3.09 -9.30 6.45
N TYR A 98 -3.22 -10.16 7.49
CA TYR A 98 -2.08 -10.73 8.23
C TYR A 98 -1.83 -12.20 7.92
N SER A 99 -2.57 -12.77 6.98
CA SER A 99 -2.57 -14.18 6.68
C SER A 99 -2.42 -14.43 5.19
N VAL A 100 -1.77 -15.54 4.87
CA VAL A 100 -1.66 -16.09 3.52
C VAL A 100 -2.06 -17.55 3.53
N TYR A 101 -2.58 -18.03 2.41
CA TYR A 101 -3.10 -19.38 2.22
C TYR A 101 -2.37 -20.08 1.09
N GLY A 102 -2.08 -21.35 1.27
CA GLY A 102 -1.29 -22.11 0.32
C GLY A 102 -1.85 -22.09 -1.10
N LEU A 103 -0.96 -21.89 -2.09
CA LEU A 103 -1.26 -21.96 -3.52
C LEU A 103 -0.22 -22.82 -4.23
N VAL A 104 0.90 -22.28 -4.76
CA VAL A 104 2.02 -23.10 -5.26
C VAL A 104 2.59 -23.93 -4.13
N ALA A 105 2.74 -23.38 -2.93
CA ALA A 105 2.99 -24.15 -1.72
C ALA A 105 1.66 -24.55 -1.08
N GLN A 106 1.35 -25.84 -1.09
CA GLN A 106 0.13 -26.35 -0.45
C GLN A 106 0.16 -26.26 1.08
N ARG A 107 1.36 -26.24 1.68
CA ARG A 107 1.59 -26.10 3.13
C ARG A 107 2.85 -25.30 3.40
N MET A 108 2.86 -24.67 4.57
CA MET A 108 3.96 -23.84 5.07
C MET A 108 4.26 -24.24 6.52
N GLU A 109 5.52 -24.16 6.91
CA GLU A 109 5.97 -24.46 8.27
C GLU A 109 6.93 -23.36 8.70
N LEU A 110 6.48 -22.55 9.66
CA LEU A 110 7.31 -21.52 10.28
C LEU A 110 7.90 -22.08 11.58
N ASP A 111 9.21 -21.97 11.73
CA ASP A 111 9.91 -22.32 12.96
C ASP A 111 9.35 -21.59 14.18
N ALA A 112 9.27 -22.27 15.32
CA ALA A 112 8.75 -21.71 16.56
C ALA A 112 9.54 -20.46 17.01
N ASP A 113 10.86 -20.48 16.84
CA ASP A 113 11.76 -19.35 17.10
C ASP A 113 11.87 -18.41 15.91
N ARG A 114 11.12 -18.67 14.83
CA ARG A 114 11.08 -17.87 13.59
C ARG A 114 12.46 -17.70 12.92
N ARG A 115 13.26 -18.75 12.94
CA ARG A 115 14.59 -18.76 12.31
C ARG A 115 14.58 -19.28 10.88
N TRP A 116 13.50 -19.93 10.47
CA TRP A 116 13.32 -20.42 9.10
C TRP A 116 11.84 -20.58 8.74
N LEU A 117 11.56 -20.57 7.44
CA LEU A 117 10.25 -20.85 6.85
C LEU A 117 10.43 -21.90 5.76
N ARG A 118 9.68 -22.99 5.83
CA ARG A 118 9.67 -24.08 4.83
C ARG A 118 8.36 -24.07 4.07
N PHE A 119 8.47 -24.24 2.76
CA PHE A 119 7.36 -24.43 1.84
C PHE A 119 7.32 -25.86 1.31
N TYR A 120 6.13 -26.44 1.29
CA TYR A 120 5.82 -27.74 0.70
C TYR A 120 5.01 -27.51 -0.56
N LEU A 121 5.64 -27.66 -1.73
CA LEU A 121 5.03 -27.34 -3.01
C LEU A 121 3.93 -28.33 -3.38
N ASN A 122 2.91 -27.85 -4.08
CA ASN A 122 1.83 -28.66 -4.62
C ASN A 122 2.38 -29.46 -5.82
N PRO A 123 2.34 -30.80 -5.79
CA PRO A 123 2.87 -31.62 -6.89
C PRO A 123 2.12 -31.46 -8.22
N LYS A 124 0.95 -30.81 -8.21
CA LYS A 124 0.19 -30.48 -9.43
C LYS A 124 0.59 -29.13 -10.02
N ALA A 125 1.33 -28.30 -9.27
CA ALA A 125 1.75 -26.99 -9.73
C ALA A 125 2.69 -27.11 -10.92
N ARG A 126 2.36 -26.41 -12.02
CA ARG A 126 3.11 -26.44 -13.27
C ARG A 126 3.02 -25.10 -14.00
N PHE A 127 3.98 -24.85 -14.84
CA PHE A 127 3.90 -23.77 -15.82
C PHE A 127 2.99 -24.17 -17.00
N ASP A 128 2.59 -23.21 -17.81
CA ASP A 128 1.68 -23.40 -18.94
C ASP A 128 2.35 -24.09 -20.16
N ASP A 129 3.68 -24.22 -20.15
CA ASP A 129 4.44 -25.07 -21.05
C ASP A 129 4.44 -26.57 -20.63
N GLY A 130 3.81 -26.88 -19.48
CA GLY A 130 3.70 -28.22 -18.92
C GLY A 130 4.82 -28.61 -17.96
N SER A 131 5.89 -27.82 -17.83
CA SER A 131 6.98 -28.10 -16.89
C SER A 131 6.52 -27.96 -15.43
N PRO A 132 6.93 -28.87 -14.52
CA PRO A 132 6.56 -28.78 -13.12
C PRO A 132 7.23 -27.59 -12.43
N ILE A 133 6.56 -26.98 -11.47
CA ILE A 133 7.17 -26.00 -10.57
C ILE A 133 7.95 -26.76 -9.49
N THR A 134 9.22 -26.42 -9.34
CA THR A 134 10.14 -27.08 -8.41
C THR A 134 10.67 -26.13 -7.34
N ALA A 135 11.28 -26.69 -6.30
CA ALA A 135 11.97 -25.91 -5.28
C ALA A 135 13.17 -25.11 -5.84
N GLU A 136 13.76 -25.55 -6.97
CA GLU A 136 14.80 -24.81 -7.68
C GLU A 136 14.24 -23.54 -8.33
N ASP A 137 13.05 -23.58 -8.94
CA ASP A 137 12.40 -22.39 -9.49
C ASP A 137 12.17 -21.34 -8.39
N VAL A 138 11.79 -21.78 -7.19
CA VAL A 138 11.61 -20.88 -6.04
C VAL A 138 12.93 -20.26 -5.60
N ARG A 139 13.99 -21.06 -5.45
CA ARG A 139 15.34 -20.59 -5.09
C ARG A 139 15.86 -19.60 -6.14
N TYR A 140 15.74 -19.97 -7.40
CA TYR A 140 16.19 -19.16 -8.52
C TYR A 140 15.43 -17.84 -8.61
N THR A 141 14.10 -17.85 -8.41
CA THR A 141 13.30 -16.63 -8.35
C THR A 141 13.79 -15.69 -7.25
N TYR A 142 14.04 -16.22 -6.05
CA TYR A 142 14.59 -15.42 -4.96
C TYR A 142 15.95 -14.81 -5.32
N GLU A 143 16.83 -15.58 -5.95
CA GLU A 143 18.14 -15.09 -6.42
C GLU A 143 17.99 -13.97 -7.47
N LEU A 144 17.11 -14.14 -8.45
CA LEU A 144 16.83 -13.10 -9.44
C LEU A 144 16.38 -11.80 -8.77
N PHE A 145 15.42 -11.90 -7.84
CA PHE A 145 14.87 -10.72 -7.17
C PHE A 145 15.89 -10.01 -6.30
N THR A 146 16.78 -10.74 -5.65
CA THR A 146 17.79 -10.15 -4.75
C THR A 146 19.07 -9.70 -5.45
N THR A 147 19.36 -10.19 -6.67
CA THR A 147 20.56 -9.82 -7.43
C THR A 147 20.29 -8.89 -8.59
N GLN A 148 19.20 -9.10 -9.33
CA GLN A 148 18.85 -8.39 -10.56
C GLN A 148 17.51 -7.62 -10.45
N GLY A 149 16.68 -7.95 -9.48
CA GLY A 149 15.41 -7.28 -9.23
C GLY A 149 15.56 -5.86 -8.68
N SER A 150 14.44 -5.17 -8.52
CA SER A 150 14.42 -3.81 -7.98
C SER A 150 14.98 -3.74 -6.55
N LEU A 151 15.49 -2.57 -6.18
CA LEU A 151 16.03 -2.30 -4.85
C LEU A 151 15.04 -2.68 -3.74
N LYS A 152 13.75 -2.52 -3.99
CA LYS A 152 12.67 -2.92 -3.09
C LYS A 152 12.83 -4.37 -2.60
N TYR A 153 13.07 -5.31 -3.52
CA TYR A 153 13.18 -6.74 -3.15
C TYR A 153 14.48 -7.05 -2.41
N ARG A 154 15.58 -6.40 -2.77
CA ARG A 154 16.85 -6.54 -2.04
C ARG A 154 16.73 -6.08 -0.58
N GLN A 155 16.01 -4.99 -0.35
CA GLN A 155 15.74 -4.51 1.01
C GLN A 155 14.76 -5.40 1.76
N GLN A 156 13.68 -5.82 1.11
CA GLN A 156 12.63 -6.65 1.69
C GLN A 156 13.14 -8.01 2.16
N PHE A 157 14.03 -8.63 1.38
CA PHE A 157 14.55 -9.97 1.65
C PHE A 157 15.95 -10.00 2.27
N ARG A 158 16.50 -8.86 2.70
CA ARG A 158 17.86 -8.76 3.23
C ARG A 158 18.13 -9.66 4.45
N ASP A 159 17.11 -9.99 5.22
CA ASP A 159 17.21 -10.81 6.43
C ASP A 159 17.13 -12.33 6.14
N VAL A 160 17.06 -12.72 4.87
CA VAL A 160 17.26 -14.13 4.47
C VAL A 160 18.76 -14.41 4.40
N ALA A 161 19.21 -15.43 5.13
CA ALA A 161 20.61 -15.86 5.15
C ALA A 161 20.91 -16.85 4.01
N GLU A 162 19.97 -17.79 3.78
CA GLU A 162 20.14 -18.90 2.86
C GLU A 162 18.79 -19.42 2.36
N VAL A 163 18.76 -19.94 1.14
CA VAL A 163 17.63 -20.70 0.58
C VAL A 163 18.11 -22.13 0.30
N VAL A 164 17.53 -23.08 1.02
CA VAL A 164 17.92 -24.51 0.97
C VAL A 164 16.86 -25.29 0.20
N VAL A 165 17.24 -25.92 -0.89
CA VAL A 165 16.42 -26.90 -1.61
C VAL A 165 16.60 -28.26 -0.93
N GLU A 166 15.57 -28.70 -0.21
CA GLU A 166 15.61 -29.95 0.55
C GLU A 166 15.16 -31.15 -0.29
N SER A 167 14.28 -30.90 -1.27
CA SER A 167 13.83 -31.86 -2.28
C SER A 167 13.22 -31.12 -3.46
N PRO A 168 12.85 -31.75 -4.57
CA PRO A 168 12.18 -31.07 -5.68
C PRO A 168 10.89 -30.32 -5.29
N THR A 169 10.25 -30.69 -4.18
CA THR A 169 9.00 -30.10 -3.70
C THR A 169 9.11 -29.44 -2.33
N GLN A 170 10.32 -29.27 -1.80
CA GLN A 170 10.53 -28.65 -0.49
C GLN A 170 11.67 -27.64 -0.55
N VAL A 171 11.39 -26.41 -0.15
CA VAL A 171 12.37 -25.33 -0.06
C VAL A 171 12.27 -24.65 1.31
N ARG A 172 13.40 -24.34 1.90
CA ARG A 172 13.48 -23.69 3.21
C ARG A 172 14.30 -22.41 3.13
N PHE A 173 13.71 -21.33 3.62
CA PHE A 173 14.35 -20.03 3.79
C PHE A 173 14.87 -19.93 5.23
N VAL A 174 16.15 -19.77 5.39
CA VAL A 174 16.82 -19.55 6.69
C VAL A 174 17.02 -18.07 6.91
N PHE A 175 16.66 -17.56 8.08
CA PHE A 175 16.73 -16.14 8.39
C PHE A 175 18.02 -15.79 9.15
N ARG A 176 18.55 -14.59 8.94
CA ARG A 176 19.73 -14.05 9.67
C ARG A 176 19.38 -13.75 11.12
N ASN A 177 18.15 -13.31 11.35
CA ASN A 177 17.57 -12.99 12.64
C ASN A 177 16.07 -13.30 12.61
N ASN A 178 15.39 -13.16 13.73
CA ASN A 178 13.95 -13.38 13.87
C ASN A 178 13.15 -12.09 14.14
N GLU A 179 13.72 -10.94 13.85
CA GLU A 179 13.16 -9.64 14.16
C GLU A 179 11.98 -9.27 13.27
N SER A 180 12.09 -9.48 11.95
CA SER A 180 11.02 -9.14 11.02
C SER A 180 9.84 -10.11 11.11
N ARG A 181 8.69 -9.61 11.60
CA ARG A 181 7.45 -10.40 11.67
C ARG A 181 6.79 -10.60 10.30
N THR A 182 6.96 -9.66 9.38
CA THR A 182 6.32 -9.71 8.06
C THR A 182 7.11 -10.48 7.02
N LEU A 183 8.43 -10.68 7.20
CA LEU A 183 9.26 -11.41 6.24
C LEU A 183 8.67 -12.77 5.80
N PRO A 184 8.08 -13.60 6.69
CA PRO A 184 7.43 -14.83 6.27
C PRO A 184 6.24 -14.62 5.33
N LEU A 185 5.43 -13.55 5.52
CA LEU A 185 4.34 -13.21 4.60
C LEU A 185 4.87 -12.73 3.25
N ASP A 186 5.92 -11.93 3.26
CA ASP A 186 6.53 -11.38 2.06
C ASP A 186 7.13 -12.49 1.19
N LEU A 187 7.82 -13.45 1.81
CA LEU A 187 8.32 -14.65 1.12
C LEU A 187 7.18 -15.53 0.60
N ALA A 188 6.11 -15.68 1.37
CA ALA A 188 4.96 -16.49 0.97
C ALA A 188 4.22 -15.90 -0.24
N THR A 189 4.28 -14.59 -0.45
CA THR A 189 3.69 -13.94 -1.62
C THR A 189 4.66 -13.81 -2.81
N LEU A 190 5.84 -14.42 -2.74
CA LEU A 190 6.81 -14.44 -3.85
C LEU A 190 6.18 -15.17 -5.05
N PRO A 191 6.07 -14.53 -6.24
CA PRO A 191 5.68 -15.22 -7.47
C PRO A 191 6.78 -16.21 -7.87
N VAL A 192 6.41 -17.34 -8.49
CA VAL A 192 7.40 -18.33 -8.90
C VAL A 192 7.64 -18.22 -10.40
N LEU A 193 8.87 -17.90 -10.78
CA LEU A 193 9.31 -17.70 -12.16
C LEU A 193 9.99 -18.97 -12.70
N PRO A 194 9.85 -19.30 -13.98
CA PRO A 194 10.46 -20.48 -14.59
C PRO A 194 11.98 -20.28 -14.75
N GLU A 195 12.78 -21.04 -14.01
CA GLU A 195 14.24 -21.00 -14.09
C GLU A 195 14.74 -21.29 -15.51
N HIS A 196 14.18 -22.33 -16.16
CA HIS A 196 14.59 -22.76 -17.50
C HIS A 196 14.40 -21.66 -18.56
N TRP A 197 13.49 -20.73 -18.38
CA TRP A 197 13.27 -19.59 -19.24
C TRP A 197 14.25 -18.44 -18.94
N TRP A 198 14.34 -18.05 -17.65
CA TRP A 198 15.08 -16.85 -17.24
C TRP A 198 16.59 -17.07 -17.19
N ARG A 199 17.07 -18.27 -17.06
CA ARG A 199 18.52 -18.60 -17.04
C ARG A 199 19.26 -18.15 -18.30
N THR A 200 18.57 -18.01 -19.44
CA THR A 200 19.14 -17.63 -20.74
C THR A 200 18.81 -16.19 -21.16
N ARG A 201 18.22 -15.41 -20.27
CA ARG A 201 17.73 -14.04 -20.53
C ARG A 201 18.20 -13.06 -19.48
N ASP A 202 18.32 -11.79 -19.89
CA ASP A 202 18.65 -10.71 -18.96
C ASP A 202 17.38 -10.27 -18.21
N PHE A 203 17.31 -10.65 -16.94
CA PHE A 203 16.19 -10.26 -16.09
C PHE A 203 16.20 -8.77 -15.73
N ALA A 204 17.39 -8.17 -15.56
CA ALA A 204 17.52 -6.76 -15.21
C ALA A 204 16.97 -5.81 -16.30
N ASP A 205 16.90 -6.27 -17.54
CA ASP A 205 16.28 -5.56 -18.68
C ASP A 205 14.77 -5.82 -18.83
N GLY A 206 14.17 -6.59 -17.91
CA GLY A 206 12.74 -6.91 -17.92
C GLY A 206 12.29 -7.88 -19.01
N GLY A 207 13.23 -8.50 -19.76
CA GLY A 207 12.96 -9.50 -20.79
C GLY A 207 12.26 -8.98 -22.05
N GLY A 208 12.08 -7.67 -22.19
CA GLY A 208 11.40 -7.06 -23.35
C GLY A 208 9.95 -7.51 -23.49
N PHE A 209 9.52 -7.83 -24.72
CA PHE A 209 8.16 -8.28 -25.03
C PHE A 209 8.07 -9.79 -25.31
N GLU A 210 9.13 -10.55 -25.05
CA GLU A 210 9.04 -12.01 -25.11
C GLU A 210 8.10 -12.54 -24.03
N ILE A 211 7.17 -13.41 -24.43
CA ILE A 211 6.15 -13.96 -23.52
C ILE A 211 6.74 -15.14 -22.75
N PRO A 212 6.95 -15.03 -21.44
CA PRO A 212 7.47 -16.13 -20.64
C PRO A 212 6.36 -17.13 -20.30
N PRO A 213 6.70 -18.42 -20.05
CA PRO A 213 5.77 -19.37 -19.49
C PRO A 213 5.22 -18.90 -18.15
N GLY A 214 3.91 -18.98 -17.96
CA GLY A 214 3.20 -18.59 -16.74
C GLY A 214 2.82 -19.78 -15.87
N SER A 215 2.66 -19.56 -14.58
CA SER A 215 2.16 -20.55 -13.62
C SER A 215 0.77 -20.19 -13.08
N GLY A 216 0.28 -19.01 -13.43
CA GLY A 216 -0.96 -18.42 -12.96
C GLY A 216 -2.20 -18.80 -13.75
N PRO A 217 -3.35 -18.22 -13.39
CA PRO A 217 -4.64 -18.50 -14.02
C PRO A 217 -4.77 -17.95 -15.45
N TYR A 218 -3.89 -17.06 -15.84
CA TYR A 218 -3.87 -16.45 -17.18
C TYR A 218 -2.49 -16.58 -17.81
N ARG A 219 -2.47 -16.60 -19.13
CA ARG A 219 -1.25 -16.44 -19.95
C ARG A 219 -1.37 -15.21 -20.81
N VAL A 220 -0.26 -14.57 -21.14
CA VAL A 220 -0.24 -13.49 -22.13
C VAL A 220 -0.52 -14.09 -23.52
N SER A 221 -1.53 -13.58 -24.23
CA SER A 221 -1.92 -14.05 -25.56
C SER A 221 -1.59 -13.05 -26.66
N ALA A 222 -1.51 -11.75 -26.33
CA ALA A 222 -1.11 -10.72 -27.29
C ALA A 222 -0.48 -9.53 -26.56
N VAL A 223 0.49 -8.90 -27.23
CA VAL A 223 1.15 -7.67 -26.80
C VAL A 223 1.13 -6.67 -27.95
N ASP A 224 0.50 -5.51 -27.74
CA ASP A 224 0.67 -4.32 -28.58
C ASP A 224 1.60 -3.36 -27.80
N ALA A 225 2.87 -3.34 -28.18
CA ALA A 225 3.95 -2.71 -27.43
C ALA A 225 3.62 -1.27 -27.04
N GLY A 226 3.67 -1.00 -25.72
CA GLY A 226 3.36 0.30 -25.12
C GLY A 226 1.87 0.67 -25.11
N ARG A 227 0.98 -0.14 -25.68
CA ARG A 227 -0.45 0.17 -25.81
C ARG A 227 -1.36 -0.77 -25.04
N SER A 228 -1.20 -2.09 -25.24
CA SER A 228 -2.05 -3.04 -24.54
C SER A 228 -1.40 -4.40 -24.35
N VAL A 229 -1.85 -5.11 -23.33
CA VAL A 229 -1.53 -6.51 -23.10
C VAL A 229 -2.83 -7.29 -22.91
N THR A 230 -2.99 -8.38 -23.64
CA THR A 230 -4.14 -9.27 -23.55
C THR A 230 -3.73 -10.59 -22.90
N PHE A 231 -4.55 -11.02 -21.96
CA PHE A 231 -4.39 -12.28 -21.24
C PHE A 231 -5.56 -13.19 -21.56
N GLU A 232 -5.28 -14.48 -21.70
CA GLU A 232 -6.28 -15.54 -21.85
C GLU A 232 -6.25 -16.48 -20.67
N ARG A 233 -7.43 -16.89 -20.20
CA ARG A 233 -7.55 -17.82 -19.08
C ARG A 233 -7.02 -19.20 -19.47
N VAL A 234 -6.20 -19.76 -18.62
CA VAL A 234 -5.72 -21.16 -18.74
C VAL A 234 -6.85 -22.06 -18.24
N LYS A 235 -7.55 -22.73 -19.19
CA LYS A 235 -8.78 -23.49 -18.88
C LYS A 235 -8.53 -24.73 -18.01
N ASP A 236 -7.36 -25.31 -18.11
CA ASP A 236 -6.88 -26.46 -17.33
C ASP A 236 -5.84 -26.06 -16.27
N TRP A 237 -5.91 -24.82 -15.81
CA TRP A 237 -5.00 -24.34 -14.77
C TRP A 237 -5.06 -25.23 -13.55
N TRP A 238 -3.89 -25.68 -13.09
CA TRP A 238 -3.74 -26.63 -11.99
C TRP A 238 -4.36 -26.16 -10.67
N GLY A 239 -4.49 -24.84 -10.48
CA GLY A 239 -5.00 -24.22 -9.26
C GLY A 239 -6.48 -23.89 -9.27
N GLN A 240 -7.24 -24.14 -10.34
CA GLN A 240 -8.61 -23.66 -10.51
C GLN A 240 -9.62 -24.19 -9.49
N ASP A 241 -9.41 -25.41 -8.98
CA ASP A 241 -10.35 -26.09 -8.07
C ASP A 241 -9.91 -26.02 -6.60
N LEU A 242 -8.81 -25.31 -6.30
CA LEU A 242 -8.37 -25.12 -4.93
C LEU A 242 -9.37 -24.22 -4.17
N PRO A 243 -9.64 -24.49 -2.88
CA PRO A 243 -10.56 -23.65 -2.10
C PRO A 243 -10.23 -22.15 -2.15
N ILE A 244 -8.94 -21.82 -2.19
CA ILE A 244 -8.45 -20.43 -2.22
C ILE A 244 -8.71 -19.70 -3.55
N THR A 245 -8.94 -20.43 -4.64
CA THR A 245 -9.13 -19.85 -5.99
C THR A 245 -10.51 -20.12 -6.56
N ARG A 246 -11.32 -20.93 -5.89
CA ARG A 246 -12.66 -21.28 -6.34
C ARG A 246 -13.56 -20.05 -6.40
N GLY A 247 -14.16 -19.80 -7.57
CA GLY A 247 -14.96 -18.60 -7.82
C GLY A 247 -14.17 -17.36 -8.23
N LEU A 248 -12.83 -17.48 -8.38
CA LEU A 248 -11.97 -16.43 -8.91
C LEU A 248 -11.66 -16.66 -10.40
N TYR A 249 -11.12 -15.62 -11.06
CA TYR A 249 -10.61 -15.69 -12.45
C TYR A 249 -11.66 -16.17 -13.45
N ASN A 250 -12.79 -15.47 -13.47
CA ASN A 250 -13.98 -15.91 -14.22
C ASN A 250 -13.95 -15.51 -15.70
N PHE A 251 -13.24 -14.45 -16.07
CA PHE A 251 -13.17 -13.99 -17.46
C PHE A 251 -12.28 -14.91 -18.31
N ASP A 252 -12.70 -15.19 -19.56
CA ASP A 252 -11.86 -15.89 -20.53
C ASP A 252 -10.75 -15.01 -21.08
N ARG A 253 -11.00 -13.69 -21.14
CA ARG A 253 -10.03 -12.69 -21.65
C ARG A 253 -9.98 -11.47 -20.74
N LEU A 254 -8.77 -11.06 -20.42
CA LEU A 254 -8.48 -9.78 -19.79
C LEU A 254 -7.64 -8.93 -20.72
N SER A 255 -7.89 -7.62 -20.80
CA SER A 255 -7.05 -6.69 -21.54
C SER A 255 -6.74 -5.47 -20.67
N VAL A 256 -5.49 -5.06 -20.68
CA VAL A 256 -5.01 -3.85 -20.01
C VAL A 256 -4.59 -2.85 -21.05
N GLU A 257 -5.26 -1.69 -21.07
CA GLU A 257 -5.04 -0.61 -22.02
C GLU A 257 -4.20 0.51 -21.36
N PHE A 258 -3.16 0.94 -22.04
CA PHE A 258 -2.24 1.96 -21.54
C PHE A 258 -2.49 3.29 -22.26
N PHE A 259 -2.64 4.35 -21.47
CA PHE A 259 -2.92 5.70 -21.98
C PHE A 259 -1.89 6.70 -21.45
N ALA A 260 -1.34 7.52 -22.35
CA ALA A 260 -0.48 8.64 -21.95
C ALA A 260 -1.27 9.83 -21.36
N ASP A 261 -2.57 9.90 -21.65
CA ASP A 261 -3.45 11.00 -21.26
C ASP A 261 -4.73 10.44 -20.62
N THR A 262 -5.01 10.86 -19.40
CA THR A 262 -6.18 10.40 -18.61
C THR A 262 -7.51 10.95 -19.15
N ASP A 263 -7.51 12.09 -19.85
CA ASP A 263 -8.72 12.63 -20.48
C ASP A 263 -9.09 11.81 -21.71
N VAL A 264 -8.10 11.38 -22.48
CA VAL A 264 -8.28 10.44 -23.62
C VAL A 264 -8.82 9.11 -23.08
N SER A 265 -8.20 8.53 -22.06
CA SER A 265 -8.67 7.29 -21.42
C SER A 265 -10.15 7.39 -21.03
N ARG A 266 -10.55 8.51 -20.39
CA ARG A 266 -11.93 8.76 -19.98
C ARG A 266 -12.91 8.80 -21.15
N GLN A 267 -12.53 9.45 -22.26
CA GLN A 267 -13.38 9.49 -23.46
C GLN A 267 -13.51 8.11 -24.10
N VAL A 268 -12.44 7.32 -24.12
CA VAL A 268 -12.46 5.94 -24.64
C VAL A 268 -13.39 5.07 -23.79
N LEU A 269 -13.32 5.16 -22.44
CA LEU A 269 -14.26 4.46 -21.56
C LEU A 269 -15.71 4.86 -21.84
N LYS A 270 -16.00 6.16 -21.93
CA LYS A 270 -17.37 6.68 -22.22
C LYS A 270 -17.91 6.18 -23.57
N ALA A 271 -17.05 5.97 -24.55
CA ALA A 271 -17.38 5.41 -25.85
C ALA A 271 -17.50 3.87 -25.86
N GLY A 272 -17.24 3.18 -24.74
CA GLY A 272 -17.25 1.73 -24.64
C GLY A 272 -15.99 1.06 -25.17
N GLY A 273 -14.90 1.79 -25.34
CA GLY A 273 -13.64 1.26 -25.81
C GLY A 273 -12.98 0.29 -24.83
N PHE A 274 -13.21 0.47 -23.51
CA PHE A 274 -12.89 -0.47 -22.45
C PHE A 274 -13.94 -0.40 -21.34
N ASP A 275 -13.83 -1.20 -20.27
CA ASP A 275 -14.93 -1.53 -19.40
C ASP A 275 -14.81 -1.00 -17.98
N TYR A 276 -13.59 -0.86 -17.46
CA TYR A 276 -13.33 -0.49 -16.06
C TYR A 276 -12.16 0.49 -15.96
N ASN A 277 -12.35 1.54 -15.19
CA ASN A 277 -11.33 2.54 -14.88
C ASN A 277 -11.27 2.82 -13.39
N ARG A 278 -10.05 2.97 -12.85
CA ARG A 278 -9.80 3.58 -11.55
C ARG A 278 -9.53 5.06 -11.75
N GLU A 279 -10.35 5.92 -11.15
CA GLU A 279 -10.25 7.37 -11.33
C GLU A 279 -9.57 8.02 -10.11
N PHE A 280 -8.52 8.75 -10.37
CA PHE A 280 -7.75 9.43 -9.32
C PHE A 280 -8.11 10.91 -9.15
N SER A 281 -8.83 11.50 -10.10
CA SER A 281 -9.24 12.89 -10.06
C SER A 281 -10.67 13.05 -9.53
N ALA A 282 -10.84 13.72 -8.39
CA ALA A 282 -12.17 14.04 -7.85
C ALA A 282 -13.07 14.78 -8.83
N THR A 283 -12.53 15.75 -9.54
CA THR A 283 -13.28 16.51 -10.55
C THR A 283 -13.75 15.59 -11.67
N SER A 284 -12.84 14.77 -12.20
CA SER A 284 -13.17 13.80 -13.25
C SER A 284 -14.17 12.77 -12.76
N TYR A 285 -13.98 12.22 -11.56
CA TYR A 285 -14.91 11.27 -10.95
C TYR A 285 -16.32 11.87 -10.83
N THR A 286 -16.44 13.14 -10.45
CA THR A 286 -17.74 13.79 -10.22
C THR A 286 -18.44 14.17 -11.52
N ILE A 287 -17.74 14.81 -12.45
CA ILE A 287 -18.35 15.41 -13.64
C ILE A 287 -17.82 14.88 -14.97
N GLY A 288 -16.63 14.26 -14.98
CA GLY A 288 -15.99 13.81 -16.22
C GLY A 288 -16.73 12.69 -16.95
N TYR A 289 -17.56 11.94 -16.22
CA TYR A 289 -18.34 10.83 -16.75
C TYR A 289 -19.82 11.17 -16.95
N ALA A 290 -20.22 12.44 -16.72
CA ALA A 290 -21.59 12.88 -16.93
C ALA A 290 -22.09 12.57 -18.36
N GLY A 291 -23.36 12.22 -18.45
CA GLY A 291 -24.05 11.92 -19.70
C GLY A 291 -24.98 10.73 -19.63
N ALA A 292 -25.68 10.46 -20.75
CA ALA A 292 -26.75 9.49 -20.83
C ALA A 292 -26.40 8.05 -20.35
N ALA A 293 -25.14 7.64 -20.50
CA ALA A 293 -24.73 6.30 -20.04
C ALA A 293 -24.75 6.19 -18.52
N LEU A 294 -24.30 7.22 -17.80
CA LEU A 294 -24.35 7.28 -16.34
C LEU A 294 -25.79 7.47 -15.84
N ASP A 295 -26.53 8.41 -16.46
CA ASP A 295 -27.91 8.73 -16.06
C ASP A 295 -28.86 7.54 -16.23
N GLN A 296 -28.60 6.67 -17.19
CA GLN A 296 -29.36 5.44 -17.49
C GLN A 296 -28.84 4.21 -16.72
N GLY A 297 -27.82 4.34 -15.87
CA GLY A 297 -27.24 3.22 -15.13
C GLY A 297 -26.47 2.21 -15.99
N ARG A 298 -26.15 2.54 -17.25
CA ARG A 298 -25.30 1.71 -18.11
C ARG A 298 -23.83 1.83 -17.74
N LEU A 299 -23.43 2.99 -17.24
CA LEU A 299 -22.13 3.24 -16.62
C LEU A 299 -22.34 3.44 -15.12
N LEU A 300 -21.56 2.80 -14.30
CA LEU A 300 -21.64 2.90 -12.84
C LEU A 300 -20.42 3.63 -12.29
N ARG A 301 -20.61 4.26 -11.14
CA ARG A 301 -19.57 4.98 -10.41
C ARG A 301 -19.68 4.68 -8.93
N GLU A 302 -18.63 4.13 -8.35
CA GLU A 302 -18.64 3.63 -6.96
C GLU A 302 -17.25 3.73 -6.33
N HIS A 303 -17.21 3.82 -4.99
CA HIS A 303 -16.00 3.62 -4.21
C HIS A 303 -15.96 2.18 -3.73
N LEU A 304 -14.99 1.40 -4.22
CA LEU A 304 -14.77 0.01 -3.81
C LEU A 304 -13.75 -0.08 -2.68
N ALA A 305 -13.64 -1.26 -2.06
CA ALA A 305 -12.68 -1.58 -1.00
C ALA A 305 -12.67 -0.53 0.15
N PRO A 306 -13.77 -0.34 0.86
CA PRO A 306 -13.87 0.71 1.88
C PRO A 306 -12.92 0.50 3.06
N GLY A 307 -12.42 -0.74 3.29
CA GLY A 307 -11.44 -1.06 4.32
C GLY A 307 -9.98 -0.96 3.88
N ALA A 308 -9.72 -0.65 2.59
CA ALA A 308 -8.35 -0.52 2.11
C ALA A 308 -7.63 0.62 2.84
N ALA A 309 -6.47 0.31 3.41
CA ALA A 309 -5.63 1.35 4.00
C ALA A 309 -5.34 2.41 2.93
N GLN A 310 -5.64 3.64 3.27
CA GLN A 310 -5.38 4.76 2.38
C GLN A 310 -4.02 5.32 2.73
N GLY A 311 -3.02 5.19 1.95
CA GLY A 311 -1.71 5.79 2.22
C GLY A 311 -1.81 7.22 2.75
N THR A 312 -0.76 7.76 3.26
CA THR A 312 -0.74 9.15 3.73
C THR A 312 -0.30 10.07 2.62
N GLN A 313 -0.86 11.26 2.56
CA GLN A 313 -0.41 12.34 1.69
C GLN A 313 -0.43 13.65 2.46
N GLY A 314 0.63 14.44 2.33
CA GLY A 314 0.71 15.76 2.97
C GLY A 314 1.74 16.68 2.34
N PHE A 315 1.75 17.92 2.78
CA PHE A 315 2.86 18.84 2.51
C PHE A 315 3.94 18.60 3.55
N VAL A 316 5.06 18.06 3.11
CA VAL A 316 6.15 17.59 3.97
C VAL A 316 7.19 18.69 4.14
N PHE A 317 7.55 18.98 5.38
CA PHE A 317 8.62 19.91 5.72
C PHE A 317 9.98 19.21 5.67
N ASN A 318 10.97 19.84 5.04
CA ASN A 318 12.36 19.39 5.15
C ASN A 318 12.98 19.92 6.45
N LEU A 319 13.17 19.07 7.44
CA LEU A 319 13.67 19.45 8.76
C LEU A 319 15.14 19.84 8.78
N GLN A 320 15.91 19.66 7.70
CA GLN A 320 17.26 20.24 7.56
C GLN A 320 17.22 21.76 7.44
N LYS A 321 16.09 22.33 7.03
CA LYS A 321 15.94 23.79 6.86
C LYS A 321 15.75 24.45 8.21
N PRO A 322 16.57 25.47 8.57
CA PRO A 322 16.50 26.13 9.89
C PRO A 322 15.10 26.64 10.23
N VAL A 323 14.37 27.16 9.24
CA VAL A 323 13.00 27.68 9.39
C VAL A 323 11.99 26.64 9.89
N PHE A 324 12.26 25.35 9.66
CA PHE A 324 11.34 24.26 10.03
C PHE A 324 11.82 23.45 11.26
N GLN A 325 12.90 23.80 11.90
CA GLN A 325 13.38 23.06 13.08
C GLN A 325 12.46 23.28 14.29
N ASP A 326 11.89 24.48 14.45
CA ASP A 326 10.94 24.75 15.52
C ASP A 326 9.54 24.20 15.18
N ARG A 327 9.03 23.29 16.03
CA ARG A 327 7.70 22.69 15.89
C ARG A 327 6.59 23.74 15.82
N ARG A 328 6.73 24.85 16.57
CA ARG A 328 5.72 25.93 16.62
C ARG A 328 5.57 26.61 15.27
N VAL A 329 6.65 26.74 14.51
CA VAL A 329 6.62 27.29 13.13
C VAL A 329 5.86 26.33 12.21
N ARG A 330 6.16 25.02 12.26
CA ARG A 330 5.45 24.01 11.45
C ARG A 330 3.96 23.96 11.78
N GLN A 331 3.62 24.01 13.06
CA GLN A 331 2.22 24.06 13.53
C GLN A 331 1.49 25.32 13.03
N ALA A 332 2.13 26.50 13.13
CA ALA A 332 1.57 27.74 12.65
C ALA A 332 1.27 27.70 11.13
N ILE A 333 2.23 27.20 10.34
CA ILE A 333 2.06 27.04 8.90
C ILE A 333 0.92 26.06 8.58
N ALA A 334 0.83 24.94 9.31
CA ALA A 334 -0.21 23.93 9.10
C ALA A 334 -1.64 24.48 9.35
N MET A 335 -1.81 25.43 10.26
CA MET A 335 -3.09 26.07 10.54
C MET A 335 -3.64 26.88 9.36
N LEU A 336 -2.79 27.32 8.44
CA LEU A 336 -3.16 28.19 7.32
C LEU A 336 -3.59 27.43 6.07
N TRP A 337 -3.49 26.09 6.09
CA TRP A 337 -4.02 25.22 5.05
C TRP A 337 -5.52 25.00 5.26
N ASP A 338 -6.35 25.73 4.49
CA ASP A 338 -7.82 25.59 4.51
C ASP A 338 -8.24 24.41 3.62
N PHE A 339 -8.15 23.19 4.20
CA PHE A 339 -8.58 21.99 3.50
C PHE A 339 -10.09 21.98 3.24
N GLU A 340 -10.89 22.38 4.23
CA GLU A 340 -12.35 22.33 4.17
C GLU A 340 -12.88 23.19 3.01
N TRP A 341 -12.32 24.38 2.82
CA TRP A 341 -12.64 25.23 1.68
C TRP A 341 -12.14 24.62 0.37
N SER A 342 -10.90 24.16 0.34
CA SER A 342 -10.28 23.54 -0.86
C SER A 342 -11.05 22.30 -1.29
N ASN A 343 -11.45 21.43 -0.35
CA ASN A 343 -12.24 20.24 -0.62
C ASN A 343 -13.61 20.62 -1.21
N ARG A 344 -14.29 21.58 -0.61
CA ARG A 344 -15.60 22.05 -1.09
C ARG A 344 -15.54 22.68 -2.46
N GLN A 345 -14.62 23.63 -2.67
CA GLN A 345 -14.58 24.45 -3.89
C GLN A 345 -13.88 23.76 -5.07
N MET A 346 -12.83 22.97 -4.80
CA MET A 346 -11.97 22.41 -5.84
C MET A 346 -12.13 20.91 -6.02
N MET A 347 -12.53 20.19 -4.95
CA MET A 347 -12.56 18.72 -4.94
C MET A 347 -13.98 18.17 -4.74
N ARG A 348 -15.01 19.01 -4.83
CA ARG A 348 -16.43 18.61 -4.77
C ARG A 348 -16.80 17.85 -3.48
N SER A 349 -16.13 18.13 -2.37
CA SER A 349 -16.32 17.46 -1.07
C SER A 349 -16.12 15.93 -1.10
N LEU A 350 -15.37 15.40 -2.07
CA LEU A 350 -15.17 13.97 -2.24
C LEU A 350 -14.10 13.36 -1.33
N TYR A 351 -13.23 14.17 -0.75
CA TYR A 351 -12.12 13.66 0.04
C TYR A 351 -12.36 13.80 1.54
N LEU A 352 -11.78 12.86 2.27
CA LEU A 352 -11.66 12.91 3.71
C LEU A 352 -10.32 13.53 4.10
N ARG A 353 -10.30 14.29 5.21
CA ARG A 353 -9.05 14.86 5.75
C ARG A 353 -8.16 13.77 6.30
N GLN A 354 -6.90 13.76 5.92
CA GLN A 354 -5.87 12.96 6.60
C GLN A 354 -5.77 13.38 8.08
N ARG A 355 -5.69 12.41 8.98
CA ARG A 355 -5.61 12.64 10.43
C ARG A 355 -4.50 11.83 11.09
N SER A 356 -3.87 10.94 10.34
CA SER A 356 -2.93 9.94 10.84
C SER A 356 -1.99 9.52 9.73
N PHE A 357 -0.80 9.08 10.09
CA PHE A 357 0.11 8.41 9.16
C PHE A 357 -0.39 7.01 8.77
N PHE A 358 -1.39 6.50 9.47
CA PHE A 358 -2.07 5.23 9.22
C PHE A 358 -3.56 5.43 8.92
N SER A 359 -3.93 6.55 8.29
CA SER A 359 -5.33 6.91 8.04
C SER A 359 -6.13 5.76 7.42
N HIS A 360 -7.37 5.63 7.88
CA HIS A 360 -8.30 4.60 7.44
C HIS A 360 -7.83 3.17 7.74
N SER A 361 -7.18 2.98 8.87
CA SER A 361 -6.78 1.66 9.38
C SER A 361 -6.88 1.61 10.90
N ALA A 362 -6.90 0.39 11.45
CA ALA A 362 -6.85 0.17 12.90
C ALA A 362 -5.53 0.62 13.55
N LEU A 363 -4.49 0.91 12.75
CA LEU A 363 -3.19 1.39 13.22
C LEU A 363 -3.19 2.90 13.55
N SER A 364 -4.29 3.61 13.23
CA SER A 364 -4.43 5.04 13.46
C SER A 364 -4.76 5.34 14.92
N ALA A 365 -4.02 6.25 15.55
CA ALA A 365 -4.26 6.70 16.92
C ALA A 365 -5.45 7.69 16.96
N THR A 366 -6.65 7.19 17.22
CA THR A 366 -7.90 7.98 17.22
C THR A 366 -8.46 8.28 18.59
N GLU A 367 -7.91 7.67 19.65
CA GLU A 367 -8.33 7.80 21.05
C GLU A 367 -7.16 8.29 21.90
N LEU A 368 -7.36 8.55 23.18
CA LEU A 368 -6.26 8.81 24.13
C LEU A 368 -5.38 7.57 24.28
N PRO A 369 -4.08 7.74 24.60
CA PRO A 369 -3.21 6.59 24.82
C PRO A 369 -3.69 5.78 26.04
N ASP A 370 -3.76 4.46 25.88
CA ASP A 370 -4.04 3.56 26.97
C ASP A 370 -2.81 3.37 27.89
N ALA A 371 -2.95 2.59 28.97
CA ALA A 371 -1.87 2.39 29.94
C ALA A 371 -0.65 1.70 29.31
N GLU A 372 -0.83 0.85 28.31
CA GLU A 372 0.25 0.15 27.62
C GLU A 372 0.96 1.07 26.62
N GLU A 373 0.20 1.87 25.87
CA GLU A 373 0.77 2.92 25.00
C GLU A 373 1.58 3.93 25.82
N LEU A 374 1.06 4.35 26.98
CA LEU A 374 1.77 5.27 27.87
C LEU A 374 3.11 4.69 28.36
N ARG A 375 3.21 3.38 28.63
CA ARG A 375 4.49 2.75 28.98
C ARG A 375 5.52 2.83 27.86
N LEU A 376 5.10 2.73 26.60
CA LEU A 376 5.98 2.88 25.43
C LEU A 376 6.47 4.33 25.26
N LEU A 377 5.62 5.29 25.59
CA LEU A 377 5.89 6.72 25.43
C LEU A 377 6.68 7.32 26.60
N GLU A 378 6.53 6.77 27.82
CA GLU A 378 7.10 7.32 29.07
C GLU A 378 8.63 7.54 29.03
N PRO A 379 9.46 6.66 28.44
CA PRO A 379 10.90 6.89 28.31
C PRO A 379 11.28 8.16 27.53
N TRP A 380 10.34 8.68 26.79
CA TRP A 380 10.51 9.84 25.90
C TRP A 380 9.90 11.12 26.46
N ARG A 381 9.36 11.09 27.68
CA ARG A 381 8.78 12.28 28.33
C ARG A 381 9.83 13.40 28.42
N GLY A 382 9.40 14.62 28.04
CA GLY A 382 10.28 15.78 27.94
C GLY A 382 11.17 15.84 26.68
N LYS A 383 11.15 14.79 25.83
CA LYS A 383 11.82 14.76 24.52
C LYS A 383 10.83 14.80 23.35
N ILE A 384 9.61 14.34 23.57
CA ILE A 384 8.48 14.43 22.63
C ILE A 384 7.43 15.39 23.20
N PRO A 385 6.50 15.90 22.37
CA PRO A 385 5.47 16.85 22.81
C PRO A 385 4.57 16.28 23.92
N ASP A 386 4.28 17.10 24.94
CA ASP A 386 3.44 16.67 26.09
C ASP A 386 2.01 16.29 25.67
N GLU A 387 1.51 16.86 24.58
CA GLU A 387 0.20 16.56 24.01
C GLU A 387 0.06 15.08 23.60
N VAL A 388 1.17 14.40 23.26
CA VAL A 388 1.22 12.96 22.93
C VAL A 388 0.61 12.12 24.05
N PHE A 389 0.78 12.54 25.31
CA PHE A 389 0.33 11.81 26.49
C PHE A 389 -1.12 12.13 26.91
N THR A 390 -1.65 13.28 26.47
CA THR A 390 -2.85 13.86 27.08
C THR A 390 -3.95 14.23 26.09
N GLN A 391 -3.67 14.22 24.79
CA GLN A 391 -4.60 14.70 23.78
C GLN A 391 -4.66 13.78 22.58
N VAL A 392 -5.84 13.73 21.96
CA VAL A 392 -6.01 13.12 20.62
C VAL A 392 -5.66 14.18 19.57
N PHE A 393 -4.76 13.85 18.67
CA PHE A 393 -4.39 14.77 17.60
C PHE A 393 -5.58 15.10 16.70
N GLN A 394 -5.75 16.38 16.43
CA GLN A 394 -6.70 16.87 15.44
C GLN A 394 -5.94 17.74 14.44
N ALA A 395 -5.99 17.37 13.16
CA ALA A 395 -5.46 18.25 12.12
C ALA A 395 -6.17 19.61 12.19
N PRO A 396 -5.44 20.73 12.02
CA PRO A 396 -6.04 22.05 12.05
C PRO A 396 -7.24 22.14 11.09
N ARG A 397 -8.37 22.61 11.56
CA ARG A 397 -9.63 22.70 10.80
C ARG A 397 -10.08 24.14 10.66
N THR A 398 -10.82 24.42 9.58
CA THR A 398 -11.54 25.67 9.33
C THR A 398 -13.03 25.38 9.24
N ASP A 399 -13.84 26.42 9.10
CA ASP A 399 -15.28 26.32 8.79
C ASP A 399 -15.55 26.12 7.28
N GLY A 400 -14.49 26.17 6.45
CA GLY A 400 -14.55 26.04 5.00
C GLY A 400 -15.16 27.29 4.31
N SER A 401 -15.27 28.41 5.00
CA SER A 401 -15.73 29.67 4.40
C SER A 401 -14.66 30.35 3.52
N GLY A 402 -13.40 29.96 3.69
CA GLY A 402 -12.24 30.66 3.12
C GLY A 402 -11.75 31.81 3.99
N ASN A 403 -12.39 32.08 5.12
CA ASN A 403 -11.95 33.04 6.11
C ASN A 403 -11.14 32.32 7.19
N VAL A 404 -9.83 32.46 7.14
CA VAL A 404 -8.88 31.80 8.07
C VAL A 404 -8.35 32.76 9.15
N ARG A 405 -9.02 33.86 9.42
CA ARG A 405 -8.55 34.91 10.36
C ARG A 405 -8.31 34.36 11.77
N ALA A 406 -9.17 33.48 12.25
CA ALA A 406 -8.98 32.85 13.58
C ALA A 406 -7.69 32.00 13.62
N GLN A 407 -7.42 31.22 12.58
CA GLN A 407 -6.21 30.41 12.42
C GLN A 407 -4.97 31.29 12.28
N GLN A 408 -5.07 32.43 11.55
CA GLN A 408 -3.99 33.41 11.42
C GLN A 408 -3.60 34.04 12.76
N LEU A 409 -4.57 34.40 13.60
CA LEU A 409 -4.29 34.93 14.94
C LEU A 409 -3.61 33.89 15.86
N GLN A 410 -4.00 32.64 15.76
CA GLN A 410 -3.34 31.55 16.51
C GLN A 410 -1.93 31.27 15.98
N ALA A 411 -1.77 31.26 14.67
CA ALA A 411 -0.47 31.08 14.02
C ALA A 411 0.53 32.18 14.40
N LEU A 412 0.08 33.45 14.41
CA LEU A 412 0.92 34.59 14.84
C LEU A 412 1.41 34.44 16.28
N LYS A 413 0.58 33.97 17.23
CA LYS A 413 1.00 33.70 18.60
C LYS A 413 2.08 32.64 18.70
N LEU A 414 1.96 31.57 17.92
CA LEU A 414 2.97 30.50 17.86
C LEU A 414 4.27 31.02 17.25
N LEU A 415 4.19 31.84 16.20
CA LEU A 415 5.36 32.41 15.53
C LEU A 415 6.07 33.43 16.43
N GLU A 416 5.32 34.28 17.15
CA GLU A 416 5.89 35.19 18.14
C GLU A 416 6.61 34.44 19.25
N ALA A 417 5.99 33.37 19.80
CA ALA A 417 6.62 32.50 20.78
C ALA A 417 7.88 31.79 20.24
N ALA A 418 7.96 31.57 18.92
CA ALA A 418 9.10 31.01 18.22
C ALA A 418 10.14 32.07 17.81
N GLY A 419 9.96 33.36 18.19
CA GLY A 419 10.91 34.45 17.94
C GLY A 419 10.72 35.16 16.59
N TRP A 420 9.58 34.99 15.93
CA TRP A 420 9.25 35.66 14.69
C TRP A 420 8.33 36.87 14.97
N THR A 421 8.77 38.07 14.57
CA THR A 421 8.05 39.31 14.84
C THR A 421 7.72 40.08 13.55
N PRO A 422 6.58 40.80 13.50
CA PRO A 422 6.23 41.62 12.34
C PRO A 422 7.22 42.74 12.11
N ARG A 423 7.66 42.90 10.85
CA ARG A 423 8.46 44.04 10.38
C ARG A 423 7.96 44.48 9.00
N GLY A 424 7.16 45.51 8.97
CA GLY A 424 6.43 45.89 7.77
C GLY A 424 5.40 44.85 7.38
N ASP A 425 5.49 44.34 6.17
CA ASP A 425 4.62 43.29 5.61
C ASP A 425 5.19 41.86 5.78
N GLN A 426 6.28 41.71 6.51
CA GLN A 426 6.98 40.43 6.69
C GLN A 426 7.12 40.04 8.17
N LEU A 427 7.23 38.73 8.42
CA LEU A 427 7.69 38.21 9.70
C LEU A 427 9.20 37.99 9.61
N VAL A 428 9.95 38.47 10.62
CA VAL A 428 11.41 38.31 10.68
C VAL A 428 11.85 37.68 12.00
N ASN A 429 12.98 36.97 11.97
CA ASN A 429 13.65 36.47 13.18
C ASN A 429 14.48 37.60 13.85
N ALA A 430 15.19 37.24 14.95
CA ALA A 430 16.05 38.18 15.68
C ALA A 430 17.20 38.75 14.83
N ALA A 431 17.66 38.04 13.80
CA ALA A 431 18.67 38.50 12.84
C ALA A 431 18.10 39.41 11.74
N GLY A 432 16.78 39.60 11.70
CA GLY A 432 16.10 40.40 10.68
C GLY A 432 15.85 39.63 9.37
N GLU A 433 16.05 38.30 9.35
CA GLU A 433 15.81 37.46 8.19
C GLU A 433 14.31 37.16 8.07
N PRO A 434 13.73 37.23 6.85
CA PRO A 434 12.29 37.00 6.65
C PRO A 434 11.95 35.51 6.75
N LEU A 435 10.78 35.20 7.31
CA LEU A 435 10.19 33.87 7.29
C LEU A 435 9.67 33.59 5.88
N ARG A 436 10.46 32.84 5.11
CA ARG A 436 10.11 32.46 3.74
C ARG A 436 10.61 31.06 3.42
N PHE A 437 9.87 30.38 2.53
CA PHE A 437 10.24 29.05 2.04
C PHE A 437 9.63 28.79 0.67
N THR A 438 10.14 27.75 -0.02
CA THR A 438 9.74 27.38 -1.36
C THR A 438 9.08 26.00 -1.39
N PHE A 439 7.97 25.89 -2.08
CA PHE A 439 7.34 24.61 -2.40
C PHE A 439 7.86 24.12 -3.76
N LEU A 440 8.54 22.99 -3.78
CA LEU A 440 8.97 22.35 -5.02
C LEU A 440 7.81 21.52 -5.58
N ASN A 441 7.34 21.88 -6.77
CA ASN A 441 6.21 21.24 -7.44
C ASN A 441 6.62 20.55 -8.74
N GLY A 442 6.41 19.23 -8.82
CA GLY A 442 6.62 18.43 -10.03
C GLY A 442 5.34 18.12 -10.81
N GLN A 443 4.16 18.48 -10.27
CA GLN A 443 2.86 18.09 -10.84
C GLN A 443 2.14 19.28 -11.46
N LYS A 444 1.92 19.26 -12.77
CA LYS A 444 1.08 20.27 -13.45
C LYS A 444 -0.34 20.25 -12.88
N GLY A 445 -0.89 21.43 -12.62
CA GLY A 445 -2.25 21.57 -12.08
C GLY A 445 -2.38 21.49 -10.55
N PHE A 446 -1.34 21.05 -9.84
CA PHE A 446 -1.34 21.06 -8.38
C PHE A 446 -1.21 22.50 -7.82
N GLU A 447 -0.59 23.38 -8.57
CA GLU A 447 -0.41 24.81 -8.21
C GLU A 447 -1.71 25.48 -7.78
N ARG A 448 -2.82 25.19 -8.46
CA ARG A 448 -4.13 25.78 -8.12
C ARG A 448 -4.56 25.49 -6.67
N LEU A 449 -4.14 24.36 -6.10
CA LEU A 449 -4.41 24.02 -4.70
C LEU A 449 -3.51 24.80 -3.75
N LEU A 450 -2.31 25.16 -4.19
CA LEU A 450 -1.34 25.91 -3.39
C LEU A 450 -1.62 27.43 -3.36
N LEU A 451 -2.30 27.99 -4.37
CA LEU A 451 -2.55 29.44 -4.45
C LEU A 451 -3.37 30.00 -3.27
N PRO A 452 -4.46 29.35 -2.82
CA PRO A 452 -5.18 29.80 -1.61
C PRO A 452 -4.29 29.72 -0.36
N PHE A 453 -3.49 28.68 -0.23
CA PHE A 453 -2.54 28.54 0.87
C PHE A 453 -1.48 29.64 0.85
N LYS A 454 -0.91 29.95 -0.31
CA LYS A 454 0.01 31.08 -0.51
C LYS A 454 -0.60 32.40 -0.05
N ARG A 455 -1.85 32.68 -0.43
CA ARG A 455 -2.56 33.86 -0.01
C ARG A 455 -2.71 33.93 1.51
N ASN A 456 -3.12 32.84 2.15
CA ASN A 456 -3.31 32.80 3.60
C ASN A 456 -2.01 33.02 4.38
N LEU A 457 -0.89 32.51 3.89
CA LEU A 457 0.46 32.73 4.43
C LEU A 457 0.91 34.17 4.27
N ALA A 458 0.73 34.77 3.08
CA ALA A 458 1.12 36.14 2.78
C ALA A 458 0.38 37.15 3.66
N GLN A 459 -0.88 36.89 4.01
CA GLN A 459 -1.70 37.78 4.85
C GLN A 459 -1.12 38.00 6.26
N ILE A 460 -0.24 37.10 6.72
CA ILE A 460 0.44 37.24 8.01
C ILE A 460 1.96 37.42 7.88
N GLY A 461 2.42 37.78 6.68
CA GLY A 461 3.82 38.13 6.44
C GLY A 461 4.76 36.93 6.21
N ILE A 462 4.24 35.74 5.89
CA ILE A 462 5.07 34.56 5.51
C ILE A 462 5.26 34.55 4.01
N GLY A 463 6.52 34.55 3.56
CA GLY A 463 6.89 34.38 2.15
C GLY A 463 6.75 32.91 1.71
N PHE A 464 6.01 32.68 0.65
CA PHE A 464 5.82 31.33 0.08
C PHE A 464 5.93 31.37 -1.43
N ASP A 465 6.93 30.68 -1.97
CA ASP A 465 7.16 30.58 -3.41
C ASP A 465 6.85 29.18 -3.93
N ILE A 466 6.26 29.09 -5.12
CA ILE A 466 5.97 27.83 -5.79
C ILE A 466 6.95 27.68 -6.94
N ARG A 467 7.81 26.69 -6.87
CA ARG A 467 8.79 26.38 -7.90
C ARG A 467 8.34 25.17 -8.70
N GLN A 468 7.80 25.44 -9.89
CA GLN A 468 7.45 24.37 -10.85
C GLN A 468 8.69 23.89 -11.57
N VAL A 469 8.87 22.55 -11.63
CA VAL A 469 9.94 21.87 -12.37
C VAL A 469 9.38 20.67 -13.13
N ASP A 470 10.16 20.14 -14.10
CA ASP A 470 9.83 18.88 -14.75
C ASP A 470 10.10 17.67 -13.85
N THR A 471 9.63 16.50 -14.27
CA THR A 471 9.72 15.26 -13.49
C THR A 471 11.17 14.86 -13.19
N ALA A 472 12.09 15.00 -14.14
CA ALA A 472 13.50 14.62 -13.94
C ALA A 472 14.18 15.54 -12.92
N GLN A 473 13.98 16.85 -13.03
CA GLN A 473 14.47 17.82 -12.05
C GLN A 473 13.85 17.60 -10.67
N TYR A 474 12.53 17.33 -10.63
CA TYR A 474 11.83 17.02 -9.36
C TYR A 474 12.48 15.83 -8.67
N THR A 475 12.62 14.72 -9.35
CA THR A 475 13.22 13.49 -8.82
C THR A 475 14.64 13.72 -8.31
N ASN A 476 15.47 14.40 -9.09
CA ASN A 476 16.87 14.70 -8.70
C ASN A 476 16.94 15.59 -7.45
N ARG A 477 16.10 16.64 -7.37
CA ARG A 477 16.07 17.54 -6.21
C ARG A 477 15.53 16.84 -4.97
N VAL A 478 14.52 16.00 -5.09
CA VAL A 478 13.98 15.22 -3.96
C VAL A 478 15.05 14.26 -3.44
N ARG A 479 15.77 13.57 -4.31
CA ARG A 479 16.88 12.68 -3.94
C ARG A 479 18.02 13.42 -3.24
N SER A 480 18.39 14.61 -3.72
CA SER A 480 19.43 15.44 -3.11
C SER A 480 18.95 16.28 -1.92
N ARG A 481 17.68 16.13 -1.48
CA ARG A 481 17.05 16.93 -0.41
C ARG A 481 17.07 18.45 -0.68
N ASP A 482 17.16 18.86 -1.95
CA ASP A 482 17.18 20.26 -2.38
C ASP A 482 15.74 20.80 -2.55
N TYR A 483 15.03 20.90 -1.45
CA TYR A 483 13.70 21.51 -1.32
C TYR A 483 13.47 21.99 0.11
N ASP A 484 12.51 22.91 0.29
CA ASP A 484 12.03 23.29 1.60
C ASP A 484 10.75 22.53 1.96
N MET A 485 9.79 22.49 1.02
CA MET A 485 8.54 21.75 1.16
C MET A 485 8.19 21.06 -0.15
N ILE A 486 7.61 19.87 -0.05
CA ILE A 486 7.05 19.10 -1.18
C ILE A 486 5.70 18.49 -0.82
N VAL A 487 4.94 18.02 -1.82
CA VAL A 487 3.90 17.03 -1.56
C VAL A 487 4.53 15.64 -1.62
N ALA A 488 4.30 14.85 -0.59
CA ALA A 488 4.70 13.46 -0.58
C ALA A 488 3.62 12.57 0.04
N GLY A 489 3.65 11.29 -0.30
CA GLY A 489 2.78 10.26 0.24
C GLY A 489 3.59 9.05 0.69
N TYR A 490 3.06 8.36 1.68
CA TYR A 490 3.62 7.12 2.20
C TYR A 490 2.59 6.01 2.04
N PRO A 491 2.91 4.92 1.34
CA PRO A 491 2.04 3.75 1.32
C PRO A 491 1.95 3.16 2.73
N VAL A 492 0.79 2.68 3.10
CA VAL A 492 0.56 2.05 4.41
C VAL A 492 0.06 0.63 4.18
N SER A 493 0.77 -0.32 4.78
CA SER A 493 0.33 -1.71 4.91
C SER A 493 -0.55 -1.86 6.16
N GLN A 494 -1.51 -2.78 6.11
CA GLN A 494 -2.22 -3.22 7.32
C GLN A 494 -1.31 -4.04 8.26
N ALA A 495 -0.22 -4.59 7.72
CA ALA A 495 0.85 -5.26 8.43
C ALA A 495 2.18 -4.55 8.16
N PRO A 496 2.42 -3.36 8.76
CA PRO A 496 3.65 -2.61 8.56
C PRO A 496 4.84 -3.38 9.16
N GLY A 497 5.95 -3.28 8.48
CA GLY A 497 7.19 -3.92 8.85
C GLY A 497 8.39 -2.98 8.74
N ARG A 498 9.55 -3.55 8.38
CA ARG A 498 10.82 -2.82 8.32
C ARG A 498 10.87 -1.74 7.22
N GLU A 499 9.96 -1.79 6.23
CA GLU A 499 9.81 -0.72 5.23
C GLU A 499 9.50 0.65 5.85
N MET A 500 8.92 0.67 7.06
CA MET A 500 8.63 1.92 7.77
C MET A 500 9.90 2.73 8.11
N PHE A 501 11.04 2.06 8.29
CA PHE A 501 12.33 2.74 8.48
C PHE A 501 12.75 3.55 7.25
N ASN A 502 12.38 3.08 6.04
CA ASN A 502 12.61 3.84 4.81
C ASN A 502 11.82 5.16 4.76
N TYR A 503 10.74 5.28 5.54
CA TYR A 503 9.88 6.47 5.57
C TYR A 503 10.20 7.40 6.73
N PHE A 504 10.50 6.86 7.91
CA PHE A 504 10.57 7.63 9.15
C PHE A 504 11.84 7.39 9.96
N GLY A 505 12.64 6.37 9.65
CA GLY A 505 13.85 6.03 10.39
C GLY A 505 14.97 7.04 10.18
N SER A 506 15.74 7.33 11.24
CA SER A 506 16.82 8.30 11.23
C SER A 506 17.92 7.98 10.22
N ASP A 507 18.24 6.70 10.01
CA ASP A 507 19.22 6.27 9.01
C ASP A 507 18.84 6.66 7.58
N GLY A 508 17.52 6.71 7.29
CA GLY A 508 16.99 7.14 6.00
C GLY A 508 17.19 8.65 5.71
N ALA A 509 17.50 9.44 6.72
CA ALA A 509 17.63 10.90 6.56
C ALA A 509 18.82 11.30 5.67
N ASP A 510 19.91 10.51 5.68
CA ASP A 510 21.11 10.74 4.87
C ASP A 510 21.15 9.92 3.57
N ASP A 511 20.22 8.97 3.41
CA ASP A 511 20.18 8.12 2.22
C ASP A 511 19.35 8.80 1.11
N PRO A 512 19.96 9.18 -0.03
CA PRO A 512 19.23 9.74 -1.18
C PRO A 512 18.19 8.80 -1.78
N GLY A 513 18.34 7.49 -1.57
CA GLY A 513 17.40 6.46 -2.02
C GLY A 513 16.21 6.27 -1.09
N SER A 514 16.24 6.85 0.11
CA SER A 514 15.16 6.71 1.08
C SER A 514 13.98 7.63 0.78
N ASN A 515 12.82 7.22 1.29
CA ASN A 515 11.60 8.02 1.27
C ASN A 515 11.40 8.82 2.57
N ASN A 516 12.42 8.97 3.43
CA ASN A 516 12.37 9.89 4.56
C ASN A 516 12.43 11.34 4.06
N TYR A 517 11.33 11.79 3.43
CA TYR A 517 11.22 13.13 2.84
C TYR A 517 11.21 14.25 3.88
N MET A 518 10.89 13.94 5.13
CA MET A 518 10.99 14.90 6.24
C MET A 518 12.43 15.16 6.67
N VAL A 519 13.34 14.27 6.30
CA VAL A 519 14.71 14.19 6.82
C VAL A 519 14.68 14.10 8.34
N LEU A 520 13.74 13.29 8.83
CA LEU A 520 13.46 13.12 10.25
C LEU A 520 14.59 12.33 10.92
N ARG A 521 15.01 12.82 12.09
CA ARG A 521 15.95 12.16 13.01
C ARG A 521 15.38 12.28 14.40
N ASP A 522 14.70 11.24 14.84
CA ASP A 522 14.03 11.22 16.14
C ASP A 522 14.22 9.85 16.80
N PRO A 523 15.03 9.76 17.88
CA PRO A 523 15.26 8.48 18.57
C PRO A 523 13.98 7.84 19.14
N ALA A 524 12.95 8.64 19.46
CA ALA A 524 11.68 8.09 19.90
C ALA A 524 10.95 7.40 18.75
N VAL A 525 10.98 7.99 17.57
CA VAL A 525 10.43 7.39 16.35
C VAL A 525 11.17 6.09 16.02
N ASP A 526 12.52 6.09 16.07
CA ASP A 526 13.32 4.89 15.77
C ASP A 526 12.99 3.73 16.73
N ALA A 527 12.87 4.01 18.02
CA ALA A 527 12.52 2.99 19.02
C ALA A 527 11.10 2.45 18.83
N LEU A 528 10.14 3.31 18.47
CA LEU A 528 8.76 2.89 18.22
C LEU A 528 8.63 2.12 16.91
N LEU A 529 9.41 2.47 15.88
CA LEU A 529 9.53 1.70 14.63
C LEU A 529 10.04 0.28 14.91
N GLU A 530 11.07 0.15 15.74
CA GLU A 530 11.58 -1.16 16.14
C GLU A 530 10.50 -1.98 16.86
N GLY A 531 9.72 -1.35 17.74
CA GLY A 531 8.57 -2.00 18.38
C GLY A 531 7.48 -2.46 17.40
N VAL A 532 7.22 -1.70 16.35
CA VAL A 532 6.31 -2.11 15.26
C VAL A 532 6.82 -3.36 14.55
N VAL A 533 8.12 -3.39 14.22
CA VAL A 533 8.75 -4.51 13.51
C VAL A 533 8.77 -5.78 14.35
N GLN A 534 9.03 -5.65 15.66
CA GLN A 534 9.15 -6.77 16.60
C GLN A 534 7.82 -7.20 17.23
N ALA A 535 6.72 -6.51 16.94
CA ALA A 535 5.42 -6.81 17.52
C ALA A 535 5.06 -8.30 17.36
N ASP A 536 4.86 -8.99 18.48
CA ASP A 536 4.61 -10.43 18.55
C ASP A 536 3.13 -10.82 18.37
N SER A 537 2.26 -9.84 18.54
CA SER A 537 0.81 -9.98 18.46
C SER A 537 0.18 -8.77 17.78
N ARG A 538 -1.05 -8.94 17.29
CA ARG A 538 -1.80 -7.81 16.73
C ARG A 538 -2.00 -6.69 17.76
N ALA A 539 -2.27 -7.04 19.03
CA ALA A 539 -2.42 -6.06 20.10
C ALA A 539 -1.13 -5.27 20.31
N SER A 540 0.03 -5.94 20.31
CA SER A 540 1.35 -5.31 20.40
C SER A 540 1.60 -4.39 19.18
N LEU A 541 1.31 -4.87 17.96
CA LEU A 541 1.42 -4.07 16.74
C LEU A 541 0.59 -2.77 16.82
N LEU A 542 -0.68 -2.89 17.23
CA LEU A 542 -1.57 -1.72 17.33
C LEU A 542 -1.04 -0.70 18.33
N ARG A 543 -0.57 -1.12 19.51
CA ARG A 543 -0.02 -0.22 20.52
C ARG A 543 1.23 0.52 20.06
N HIS A 544 2.18 -0.19 19.43
CA HIS A 544 3.39 0.46 18.90
C HIS A 544 3.06 1.40 17.74
N ALA A 545 2.14 0.99 16.86
CA ALA A 545 1.70 1.84 15.74
C ALA A 545 0.95 3.10 16.24
N HIS A 546 0.08 2.97 17.24
CA HIS A 546 -0.60 4.12 17.85
C HIS A 546 0.40 5.06 18.53
N ALA A 547 1.33 4.53 19.32
CA ALA A 547 2.38 5.35 19.95
C ALA A 547 3.22 6.08 18.92
N LEU A 548 3.65 5.40 17.86
CA LEU A 548 4.38 5.97 16.73
C LEU A 548 3.57 7.07 16.03
N ASP A 549 2.32 6.78 15.70
CA ASP A 549 1.41 7.72 15.01
C ASP A 549 1.24 9.01 15.82
N ARG A 550 1.05 8.91 17.14
CA ARG A 550 0.96 10.09 18.04
C ARG A 550 2.20 10.96 17.96
N VAL A 551 3.38 10.35 18.05
CA VAL A 551 4.65 11.10 18.00
C VAL A 551 4.81 11.79 16.65
N LEU A 552 4.55 11.09 15.55
CA LEU A 552 4.62 11.65 14.21
C LEU A 552 3.62 12.79 13.98
N GLN A 553 2.36 12.63 14.45
CA GLN A 553 1.32 13.64 14.31
C GLN A 553 1.66 14.92 15.10
N TRP A 554 1.99 14.81 16.38
CA TRP A 554 2.28 15.93 17.24
C TRP A 554 3.63 16.60 16.93
N GLY A 555 4.49 15.92 16.17
CA GLY A 555 5.71 16.51 15.61
C GLY A 555 5.45 17.58 14.56
N TYR A 556 4.27 17.61 13.95
CA TYR A 556 3.94 18.51 12.82
C TYR A 556 4.98 18.44 11.71
N TYR A 557 5.46 17.24 11.40
CA TYR A 557 6.46 17.03 10.34
C TYR A 557 5.90 17.22 8.94
N TRP A 558 4.58 17.23 8.82
CA TRP A 558 3.82 17.44 7.60
C TRP A 558 2.52 18.21 7.85
N ILE A 559 1.92 18.73 6.79
CA ILE A 559 0.55 19.24 6.79
C ILE A 559 -0.33 18.15 6.19
N PRO A 560 -1.22 17.51 6.96
CA PRO A 560 -2.07 16.45 6.46
C PRO A 560 -2.96 16.93 5.32
N ASN A 561 -2.97 16.24 4.19
CA ASN A 561 -3.86 16.54 3.06
C ASN A 561 -5.14 15.71 3.12
N TYR A 562 -5.37 14.83 2.18
CA TYR A 562 -6.66 14.16 2.01
C TYR A 562 -6.49 12.78 1.35
N TYR A 563 -7.55 11.97 1.45
CA TYR A 563 -7.66 10.68 0.78
C TYR A 563 -9.11 10.41 0.33
N PRO A 564 -9.34 9.59 -0.70
CA PRO A 564 -10.69 9.19 -1.10
C PRO A 564 -11.26 8.18 -0.09
N PRO A 565 -12.60 8.07 0.05
CA PRO A 565 -13.24 7.12 0.99
C PRO A 565 -13.10 5.64 0.60
N GLY A 566 -12.48 5.37 -0.53
CA GLY A 566 -12.23 4.04 -1.08
C GLY A 566 -11.56 4.15 -2.45
N ILE A 567 -11.53 3.06 -3.20
CA ILE A 567 -11.03 3.04 -4.58
C ILE A 567 -12.11 3.61 -5.49
N SER A 568 -11.93 4.84 -5.98
CA SER A 568 -12.87 5.49 -6.90
C SER A 568 -12.84 4.78 -8.25
N THR A 569 -13.96 4.19 -8.67
CA THR A 569 -14.05 3.36 -9.87
C THR A 569 -15.23 3.76 -10.75
N VAL A 570 -15.06 3.56 -12.05
CA VAL A 570 -16.11 3.75 -13.05
C VAL A 570 -16.08 2.57 -14.01
N TRP A 571 -17.21 1.92 -14.22
CA TRP A 571 -17.28 0.75 -15.12
C TRP A 571 -18.62 0.60 -15.83
N TRP A 572 -18.64 -0.12 -16.94
CA TRP A 572 -19.85 -0.48 -17.64
C TRP A 572 -20.61 -1.56 -16.87
N ASN A 573 -21.92 -1.33 -16.65
CA ASN A 573 -22.82 -2.21 -15.88
C ASN A 573 -23.16 -3.48 -16.66
N ARG A 574 -22.19 -4.36 -16.82
CA ARG A 574 -22.30 -5.65 -17.48
C ARG A 574 -21.60 -6.77 -16.72
N PHE A 575 -21.26 -6.51 -15.48
CA PHE A 575 -20.54 -7.46 -14.63
C PHE A 575 -21.36 -7.82 -13.40
N GLY A 576 -21.39 -9.14 -13.10
CA GLY A 576 -21.83 -9.64 -11.82
C GLY A 576 -20.70 -9.61 -10.80
N ARG A 577 -21.06 -9.51 -9.53
CA ARG A 577 -20.14 -9.46 -8.39
C ARG A 577 -20.64 -10.38 -7.28
N PRO A 578 -19.78 -10.93 -6.42
CA PRO A 578 -20.20 -11.62 -5.21
C PRO A 578 -21.05 -10.74 -4.31
N ALA A 579 -21.96 -11.36 -3.55
CA ALA A 579 -22.79 -10.65 -2.56
C ALA A 579 -21.95 -10.01 -1.44
N VAL A 580 -20.81 -10.61 -1.10
CA VAL A 580 -19.84 -10.08 -0.15
C VAL A 580 -18.66 -9.55 -0.95
N ALA A 581 -18.37 -8.25 -0.83
CA ALA A 581 -17.21 -7.64 -1.46
C ALA A 581 -15.94 -7.87 -0.62
N PRO A 582 -14.76 -7.95 -1.25
CA PRO A 582 -13.51 -7.92 -0.51
C PRO A 582 -13.35 -6.60 0.25
N LEU A 583 -12.80 -6.67 1.47
CA LEU A 583 -12.68 -5.48 2.32
C LEU A 583 -11.52 -4.57 1.88
N TYR A 584 -10.41 -5.16 1.40
CA TYR A 584 -9.14 -4.46 1.17
C TYR A 584 -8.73 -4.34 -0.30
N ASP A 585 -9.56 -4.81 -1.22
CA ASP A 585 -9.28 -4.82 -2.66
C ASP A 585 -10.55 -4.60 -3.47
N ALA A 586 -10.45 -4.12 -4.72
CA ALA A 586 -11.60 -3.94 -5.61
C ALA A 586 -12.24 -5.26 -6.03
N GLY A 587 -11.52 -6.37 -5.93
CA GLY A 587 -12.03 -7.72 -6.15
C GLY A 587 -12.33 -8.07 -7.60
N LEU A 588 -11.69 -7.43 -8.58
CA LEU A 588 -11.95 -7.69 -10.00
C LEU A 588 -11.78 -9.14 -10.43
N ASP A 589 -10.93 -9.89 -9.75
CA ASP A 589 -10.71 -11.32 -9.96
C ASP A 589 -11.91 -12.19 -9.55
N THR A 590 -12.85 -11.64 -8.77
CA THR A 590 -14.09 -12.32 -8.37
C THR A 590 -15.27 -12.02 -9.28
N TRP A 591 -15.14 -11.02 -10.18
CA TRP A 591 -16.22 -10.58 -11.06
C TRP A 591 -16.42 -11.54 -12.25
N TRP A 592 -17.58 -11.47 -12.87
CA TRP A 592 -17.91 -12.24 -14.09
C TRP A 592 -18.73 -11.39 -15.06
N GLU A 593 -18.73 -11.74 -16.35
CA GLU A 593 -19.57 -11.07 -17.33
C GLU A 593 -21.02 -11.54 -17.22
N ILE A 594 -21.96 -10.59 -17.21
CA ILE A 594 -23.39 -10.87 -17.30
C ILE A 594 -23.78 -10.68 -18.77
N SER A 595 -24.50 -11.66 -19.34
CA SER A 595 -25.00 -11.53 -20.71
C SER A 595 -25.88 -10.27 -20.82
N PRO A 596 -25.72 -9.43 -21.85
CA PRO A 596 -26.49 -8.19 -22.03
C PRO A 596 -28.02 -8.39 -22.08
N THR A 597 -28.46 -9.60 -22.34
CA THR A 597 -29.89 -10.00 -22.35
C THR A 597 -30.47 -10.26 -20.96
N ALA A 598 -29.63 -10.29 -19.91
CA ALA A 598 -30.05 -10.73 -18.58
C ALA A 598 -30.48 -9.59 -17.64
N LEU A 599 -30.23 -8.32 -17.95
CA LEU A 599 -30.63 -7.22 -17.08
C LEU A 599 -31.64 -6.29 -17.76
N THR A 600 -32.86 -6.26 -17.22
CA THR A 600 -33.84 -5.21 -17.53
C THR A 600 -33.44 -3.90 -16.83
N ALA A 601 -33.93 -2.74 -17.34
CA ALA A 601 -33.67 -1.43 -16.72
C ALA A 601 -34.08 -1.39 -15.22
N ALA A 602 -35.13 -2.15 -14.84
CA ALA A 602 -35.58 -2.27 -13.45
C ALA A 602 -34.58 -3.05 -12.57
N GLN A 603 -33.98 -4.11 -13.09
CA GLN A 603 -32.92 -4.88 -12.40
C GLN A 603 -31.63 -4.08 -12.25
N MET A 604 -31.30 -3.25 -13.24
CA MET A 604 -30.17 -2.30 -13.13
C MET A 604 -30.40 -1.24 -12.05
N GLN A 605 -31.62 -0.71 -11.92
CA GLN A 605 -31.97 0.24 -10.85
C GLN A 605 -32.02 -0.42 -9.47
N GLN A 606 -32.44 -1.66 -9.38
CA GLN A 606 -32.47 -2.41 -8.11
C GLN A 606 -31.05 -2.72 -7.64
N GLN A 607 -30.18 -3.12 -8.53
CA GLN A 607 -28.75 -3.34 -8.25
C GLN A 607 -28.06 -2.05 -7.80
N GLN A 608 -28.40 -0.89 -8.38
CA GLN A 608 -27.93 0.41 -7.90
C GLN A 608 -28.39 0.74 -6.48
N LYS A 609 -29.62 0.41 -6.11
CA LYS A 609 -30.15 0.65 -4.75
C LYS A 609 -29.52 -0.25 -3.70
N GLU A 610 -29.33 -1.53 -4.03
CA GLU A 610 -28.70 -2.51 -3.12
C GLU A 610 -27.24 -2.14 -2.82
N TYR A 611 -26.50 -1.62 -3.80
CA TYR A 611 -25.11 -1.20 -3.61
C TYR A 611 -24.97 0.21 -3.00
N ALA A 612 -25.96 1.09 -3.15
CA ALA A 612 -25.96 2.41 -2.51
C ALA A 612 -26.10 2.34 -0.97
N HIS A 613 -26.66 1.24 -0.44
CA HIS A 613 -26.82 1.04 1.00
C HIS A 613 -25.59 0.43 1.71
N VAL A 614 -24.56 0.00 0.98
CA VAL A 614 -23.33 -0.57 1.55
C VAL A 614 -22.22 0.50 1.71
N GLY A 615 -22.45 1.72 1.27
CA GLY A 615 -21.46 2.79 1.19
C GLY A 615 -21.81 4.05 1.99
N LEU A 616 -22.10 3.93 3.30
CA LEU A 616 -22.05 5.07 4.24
C LEU A 616 -21.32 4.67 5.51
#